data_0e0541d624ee0715fc34b45cdb3944f9
#
_entry.id   0e0541d624ee0715fc34b45cdb3944f9
#
_cell.length_a   1.000
_cell.length_b   1.000
_cell.length_c   1.000
_cell.angle_alpha   90.00
_cell.angle_beta   90.00
_cell.angle_gamma   90.00
#
_symmetry.space_group_name_H-M   'P 1'
#
loop_
_entity.id
_entity.type
_entity.pdbx_description
1 polymer ?
#
loop_
_entity_poly.entity_id
_entity_poly.type
_entity_poly.pdbx_seq_one_letter_code
_entity_poly.pdbx_strand_id
1 'polypeptide(L)'
;MTRDGATPGEYVQWDPCEFLLMHGFNVIYVPDGFDFGQIREAQKRAEALDNGRPTGIVYRTVKGWQYGIEGCKSHGAGHGFYSDEYLESLRPFEEKTGIRFPRYDGAKDAVRIEQAYYESLLAIRNAFENHMALTRQLGDWVVNAGQRLADAPRPLRDDAPQLARLYADGAISPYERPADCRYDAGSKQTLRGALSQVLNEVNKLTGGAVLAAAADLYGSTNVSGITKGMGSGFWHPATNPESRLFSGGGITEDAIGGICSGIATMGHQIGVGSSYGAFIAPLNVIAAKTHGIGMQTMRHRTPDEPNKTFVVICGHAGVKTGEDGPTHAEPQALQIFQENFPGDVMVTLTPWDPNELWPLTIESLLQRPAVLAPYVTRPTEVIVDREALGLAPPEAAV
;
A
#
# COMPACT_ATOMS: atom_id res chain seq x y z
N MET A 1 15.22 -17.97 9.79
CA MET A 1 16.42 -18.50 9.12
C MET A 1 16.03 -19.77 8.35
N THR A 2 16.06 -19.75 7.06
CA THR A 2 16.05 -20.98 6.27
C THR A 2 17.49 -21.49 6.16
N ARG A 3 17.90 -22.29 7.09
CA ARG A 3 19.09 -23.13 6.93
C ARG A 3 18.67 -24.37 6.16
N ASP A 4 18.75 -24.29 4.87
CA ASP A 4 18.78 -25.47 4.07
C ASP A 4 20.29 -25.82 3.92
N GLY A 5 20.75 -26.85 4.59
CA GLY A 5 22.15 -27.27 4.56
C GLY A 5 22.65 -27.75 3.19
N ALA A 6 21.87 -27.60 2.12
CA ALA A 6 22.20 -27.94 0.76
C ALA A 6 22.66 -26.72 -0.07
N THR A 7 22.46 -25.49 0.45
CA THR A 7 22.84 -24.27 -0.26
C THR A 7 24.19 -23.76 0.21
N PRO A 8 25.19 -23.62 -0.69
CA PRO A 8 26.46 -23.01 -0.32
C PRO A 8 26.26 -21.56 0.13
N GLY A 9 26.56 -21.28 1.40
CA GLY A 9 26.29 -20.00 2.02
C GLY A 9 24.80 -19.84 2.39
N GLU A 10 24.53 -19.61 3.65
CA GLU A 10 23.18 -19.33 4.13
C GLU A 10 22.66 -18.05 3.47
N TYR A 11 21.51 -18.12 2.88
CA TYR A 11 20.91 -17.01 2.12
C TYR A 11 20.59 -15.81 3.02
N VAL A 12 20.21 -16.07 4.26
CA VAL A 12 19.94 -15.05 5.27
C VAL A 12 21.01 -15.17 6.35
N GLN A 13 21.89 -14.19 6.42
CA GLN A 13 23.02 -14.14 7.34
C GLN A 13 22.76 -13.29 8.60
N TRP A 14 21.50 -13.14 8.98
CA TRP A 14 21.08 -12.42 10.18
C TRP A 14 20.06 -13.22 10.97
N ASP A 15 20.05 -13.03 12.29
CA ASP A 15 19.08 -13.66 13.18
C ASP A 15 17.87 -12.75 13.35
N PRO A 16 16.64 -13.18 12.99
CA PRO A 16 15.45 -12.36 13.13
C PRO A 16 15.12 -12.03 14.60
N CYS A 17 15.50 -12.87 15.55
CA CYS A 17 15.30 -12.58 16.96
C CYS A 17 16.24 -11.46 17.44
N GLU A 18 17.51 -11.53 17.07
CA GLU A 18 18.48 -10.46 17.38
C GLU A 18 18.10 -9.14 16.72
N PHE A 19 17.65 -9.19 15.46
CA PHE A 19 17.21 -8.01 14.73
C PHE A 19 16.01 -7.32 15.43
N LEU A 20 15.00 -8.08 15.82
CA LEU A 20 13.84 -7.54 16.54
C LEU A 20 14.23 -6.99 17.92
N LEU A 21 15.09 -7.70 18.66
CA LEU A 21 15.58 -7.23 19.96
C LEU A 21 16.36 -5.91 19.86
N MET A 22 17.19 -5.77 18.83
CA MET A 22 17.96 -4.55 18.56
C MET A 22 17.04 -3.36 18.30
N HIS A 23 15.87 -3.58 17.73
CA HIS A 23 14.85 -2.55 17.50
C HIS A 23 13.84 -2.37 18.66
N GLY A 24 14.12 -2.94 19.81
CA GLY A 24 13.29 -2.73 21.02
C GLY A 24 11.99 -3.51 21.06
N PHE A 25 11.83 -4.54 20.23
CA PHE A 25 10.67 -5.42 20.28
C PHE A 25 10.74 -6.38 21.46
N ASN A 26 9.59 -6.80 21.96
CA ASN A 26 9.46 -8.09 22.64
C ASN A 26 9.60 -9.20 21.59
N VAL A 27 10.30 -10.29 21.92
CA VAL A 27 10.51 -11.37 20.96
C VAL A 27 10.01 -12.68 21.55
N ILE A 28 9.17 -13.36 20.78
CA ILE A 28 8.70 -14.72 21.07
C ILE A 28 9.21 -15.63 19.95
N TYR A 29 10.01 -16.61 20.29
CA TYR A 29 10.49 -17.61 19.34
C TYR A 29 9.67 -18.88 19.44
N VAL A 30 9.14 -19.35 18.31
CA VAL A 30 8.37 -20.58 18.16
C VAL A 30 9.24 -21.60 17.43
N PRO A 31 9.79 -22.59 18.13
CA PRO A 31 10.74 -23.54 17.54
C PRO A 31 10.11 -24.50 16.52
N ASP A 32 8.81 -24.75 16.60
CA ASP A 32 8.05 -25.50 15.62
C ASP A 32 6.84 -24.67 15.13
N GLY A 33 7.03 -23.99 14.01
CA GLY A 33 6.00 -23.16 13.38
C GLY A 33 4.90 -23.94 12.67
N PHE A 34 4.87 -25.26 12.79
CA PHE A 34 3.79 -26.15 12.32
C PHE A 34 2.97 -26.73 13.47
N ASP A 35 3.41 -26.54 14.71
CA ASP A 35 2.65 -26.91 15.91
C ASP A 35 1.63 -25.80 16.24
N PHE A 36 0.35 -26.05 15.95
CA PHE A 36 -0.72 -25.11 16.23
C PHE A 36 -0.87 -24.77 17.72
N GLY A 37 -0.44 -25.65 18.62
CA GLY A 37 -0.43 -25.40 20.06
C GLY A 37 0.58 -24.30 20.42
N GLN A 38 1.81 -24.43 19.90
CA GLN A 38 2.86 -23.41 20.08
C GLN A 38 2.49 -22.08 19.43
N ILE A 39 1.94 -22.11 18.21
CA ILE A 39 1.48 -20.90 17.51
C ILE A 39 0.44 -20.15 18.34
N ARG A 40 -0.59 -20.87 18.80
CA ARG A 40 -1.67 -20.29 19.61
C ARG A 40 -1.16 -19.71 20.93
N GLU A 41 -0.26 -20.42 21.60
CA GLU A 41 0.31 -19.95 22.87
C GLU A 41 1.17 -18.69 22.65
N ALA A 42 1.96 -18.64 21.58
CA ALA A 42 2.75 -17.47 21.23
C ALA A 42 1.88 -16.24 20.95
N GLN A 43 0.77 -16.41 20.23
CA GLN A 43 -0.17 -15.33 19.94
C GLN A 43 -0.84 -14.81 21.22
N LYS A 44 -1.34 -15.71 22.09
CA LYS A 44 -1.91 -15.31 23.38
C LYS A 44 -0.92 -14.55 24.26
N ARG A 45 0.33 -15.01 24.26
CA ARG A 45 1.38 -14.37 25.02
C ARG A 45 1.71 -12.98 24.49
N ALA A 46 1.72 -12.81 23.16
CA ALA A 46 1.91 -11.52 22.52
C ALA A 46 0.78 -10.54 22.88
N GLU A 47 -0.47 -10.99 22.89
CA GLU A 47 -1.62 -10.17 23.29
C GLU A 47 -1.57 -9.75 24.76
N ALA A 48 -1.02 -10.60 25.63
CA ALA A 48 -0.92 -10.33 27.05
C ALA A 48 0.24 -9.40 27.45
N LEU A 49 1.16 -9.10 26.53
CA LEU A 49 2.27 -8.18 26.80
C LEU A 49 1.80 -6.75 26.66
N ASP A 50 1.68 -6.06 27.81
CA ASP A 50 1.28 -4.65 27.90
C ASP A 50 2.41 -3.82 28.51
N ASN A 51 3.51 -3.68 27.80
CA ASN A 51 4.69 -2.92 28.25
C ASN A 51 5.06 -1.76 27.30
N GLY A 52 4.16 -1.38 26.40
CA GLY A 52 4.35 -0.31 25.43
C GLY A 52 5.36 -0.63 24.32
N ARG A 53 5.83 -1.87 24.22
CA ARG A 53 6.72 -2.33 23.14
C ARG A 53 5.98 -3.18 22.14
N PRO A 54 6.29 -3.08 20.84
CA PRO A 54 5.77 -4.01 19.85
C PRO A 54 6.30 -5.42 20.13
N THR A 55 5.52 -6.45 19.74
CA THR A 55 5.92 -7.84 19.90
C THR A 55 6.11 -8.49 18.54
N GLY A 56 7.29 -9.05 18.30
CA GLY A 56 7.61 -9.87 17.14
C GLY A 56 7.54 -11.35 17.49
N ILE A 57 6.79 -12.13 16.74
CA ILE A 57 6.75 -13.60 16.86
C ILE A 57 7.53 -14.21 15.70
N VAL A 58 8.58 -14.94 16.02
CA VAL A 58 9.44 -15.61 15.03
C VAL A 58 9.08 -17.10 14.98
N TYR A 59 8.45 -17.51 13.90
CA TYR A 59 8.10 -18.92 13.67
C TYR A 59 9.19 -19.61 12.85
N ARG A 60 9.71 -20.72 13.35
CA ARG A 60 10.60 -21.58 12.57
C ARG A 60 9.77 -22.47 11.67
N THR A 61 9.84 -22.23 10.36
CA THR A 61 9.07 -22.95 9.33
C THR A 61 9.98 -23.46 8.23
N VAL A 62 9.45 -24.33 7.39
CA VAL A 62 10.10 -24.81 6.16
C VAL A 62 9.29 -24.31 4.97
N LYS A 63 9.94 -23.59 4.06
CA LYS A 63 9.30 -23.15 2.83
C LYS A 63 8.90 -24.35 1.98
N GLY A 64 7.65 -24.38 1.48
CA GLY A 64 7.13 -25.49 0.71
C GLY A 64 6.79 -26.74 1.53
N TRP A 65 6.56 -26.59 2.83
CA TRP A 65 6.15 -27.68 3.70
C TRP A 65 4.92 -28.43 3.16
N GLN A 66 5.00 -29.76 3.13
CA GLN A 66 3.99 -30.68 2.58
C GLN A 66 3.70 -30.51 1.08
N TYR A 67 4.54 -29.75 0.36
CA TYR A 67 4.37 -29.57 -1.08
C TYR A 67 5.22 -30.55 -1.90
N GLY A 68 6.07 -31.36 -1.26
CA GLY A 68 7.00 -32.30 -1.92
C GLY A 68 8.27 -31.66 -2.47
N ILE A 69 8.30 -30.31 -2.55
CA ILE A 69 9.47 -29.52 -2.89
C ILE A 69 9.70 -28.51 -1.79
N GLU A 70 10.74 -28.70 -1.00
CA GLU A 70 11.03 -27.83 0.15
C GLU A 70 12.27 -26.96 -0.07
N GLY A 71 12.39 -25.89 0.75
CA GLY A 71 13.52 -24.99 0.75
C GLY A 71 13.56 -24.10 -0.50
N CYS A 72 14.76 -23.82 -0.97
CA CYS A 72 15.01 -22.90 -2.08
C CYS A 72 14.31 -23.32 -3.37
N LYS A 73 14.28 -24.61 -3.67
CA LYS A 73 13.68 -25.17 -4.90
C LYS A 73 12.16 -24.96 -4.97
N SER A 74 11.48 -24.72 -3.86
CA SER A 74 10.02 -24.46 -3.85
C SER A 74 9.64 -23.07 -4.37
N HIS A 75 10.60 -22.26 -4.81
CA HIS A 75 10.32 -20.94 -5.40
C HIS A 75 9.83 -21.00 -6.86
N GLY A 76 10.10 -22.10 -7.54
CA GLY A 76 9.72 -22.27 -8.95
C GLY A 76 8.22 -22.51 -9.17
N ALA A 77 7.86 -22.86 -10.39
CA ALA A 77 6.49 -23.16 -10.81
C ALA A 77 5.88 -24.41 -10.14
N GLY A 78 6.65 -25.11 -9.36
CA GLY A 78 6.21 -26.29 -8.63
C GLY A 78 6.04 -27.51 -9.53
N HIS A 79 5.09 -28.37 -9.14
CA HIS A 79 4.78 -29.57 -9.89
C HIS A 79 3.98 -29.27 -11.15
N GLY A 80 4.18 -30.07 -12.19
CA GLY A 80 3.31 -30.06 -13.36
C GLY A 80 1.85 -30.36 -12.94
N PHE A 81 0.89 -29.71 -13.59
CA PHE A 81 -0.51 -29.90 -13.26
C PHE A 81 -0.90 -31.36 -13.43
N TYR A 82 -1.40 -31.98 -12.36
CA TYR A 82 -1.74 -33.42 -12.26
C TYR A 82 -0.57 -34.40 -12.50
N SER A 83 0.68 -33.96 -12.31
CA SER A 83 1.80 -34.89 -12.22
C SER A 83 1.67 -35.78 -10.98
N ASP A 84 2.42 -36.88 -10.93
CA ASP A 84 2.44 -37.77 -9.76
C ASP A 84 2.86 -37.01 -8.50
N GLU A 85 3.83 -36.11 -8.60
CA GLU A 85 4.28 -35.28 -7.48
C GLU A 85 3.20 -34.27 -7.03
N TYR A 86 2.43 -33.72 -7.96
CA TYR A 86 1.28 -32.88 -7.62
C TYR A 86 0.24 -33.67 -6.83
N LEU A 87 -0.12 -34.86 -7.30
CA LEU A 87 -1.08 -35.72 -6.63
C LEU A 87 -0.58 -36.21 -5.27
N GLU A 88 0.72 -36.46 -5.17
CA GLU A 88 1.36 -36.81 -3.89
C GLU A 88 1.27 -35.67 -2.87
N SER A 89 1.38 -34.42 -3.32
CA SER A 89 1.19 -33.25 -2.44
C SER A 89 -0.24 -33.10 -1.91
N LEU A 90 -1.24 -33.66 -2.60
CA LEU A 90 -2.64 -33.68 -2.18
C LEU A 90 -3.00 -34.87 -1.28
N ARG A 91 -2.17 -35.92 -1.26
CA ARG A 91 -2.42 -37.17 -0.48
C ARG A 91 -2.73 -36.94 1.00
N PRO A 92 -2.01 -36.07 1.75
CA PRO A 92 -2.34 -35.82 3.15
C PRO A 92 -3.76 -35.28 3.36
N PHE A 93 -4.25 -34.48 2.40
CA PHE A 93 -5.62 -33.97 2.45
C PHE A 93 -6.63 -35.08 2.13
N GLU A 94 -6.36 -35.90 1.11
CA GLU A 94 -7.20 -37.07 0.78
C GLU A 94 -7.34 -38.04 1.95
N GLU A 95 -6.20 -38.36 2.59
CA GLU A 95 -6.17 -39.28 3.76
C GLU A 95 -6.94 -38.70 4.95
N LYS A 96 -6.80 -37.39 5.21
CA LYS A 96 -7.44 -36.73 6.34
C LYS A 96 -8.92 -36.54 6.17
N THR A 97 -9.38 -36.31 4.94
CA THR A 97 -10.79 -35.98 4.66
C THR A 97 -11.60 -37.08 4.06
N GLY A 98 -10.94 -38.15 3.60
CA GLY A 98 -11.59 -39.30 2.93
C GLY A 98 -12.07 -39.05 1.53
N ILE A 99 -11.82 -37.84 0.96
CA ILE A 99 -12.15 -37.53 -0.43
C ILE A 99 -11.05 -37.99 -1.38
N ARG A 100 -11.35 -37.96 -2.67
CA ARG A 100 -10.37 -38.19 -3.75
C ARG A 100 -10.44 -37.05 -4.75
N PHE A 101 -9.31 -36.51 -5.12
CA PHE A 101 -9.20 -35.58 -6.24
C PHE A 101 -9.28 -36.34 -7.56
N PRO A 102 -9.81 -35.69 -8.63
CA PRO A 102 -9.82 -36.31 -9.95
C PRO A 102 -8.40 -36.66 -10.41
N ARG A 103 -8.30 -37.67 -11.26
CA ARG A 103 -7.04 -38.07 -11.88
C ARG A 103 -7.12 -37.67 -13.34
N TYR A 104 -6.18 -36.85 -13.77
CA TYR A 104 -6.12 -36.27 -15.10
C TYR A 104 -5.01 -36.95 -15.90
N ASP A 105 -5.27 -37.26 -17.17
CA ASP A 105 -4.35 -38.00 -18.03
C ASP A 105 -3.25 -37.14 -18.69
N GLY A 106 -3.18 -35.86 -18.35
CA GLY A 106 -2.16 -34.93 -18.87
C GLY A 106 -2.39 -34.40 -20.28
N ALA A 107 -3.55 -34.67 -20.88
CA ALA A 107 -3.86 -34.14 -22.21
C ALA A 107 -3.94 -32.60 -22.17
N LYS A 108 -3.31 -31.94 -23.12
CA LYS A 108 -3.31 -30.47 -23.25
C LYS A 108 -4.59 -29.96 -23.92
N ASP A 109 -5.73 -30.30 -23.35
CA ASP A 109 -7.06 -29.89 -23.80
C ASP A 109 -7.66 -28.93 -22.77
N ALA A 110 -7.95 -27.70 -23.18
CA ALA A 110 -8.44 -26.65 -22.29
C ALA A 110 -9.75 -27.05 -21.60
N VAL A 111 -10.67 -27.68 -22.30
CA VAL A 111 -11.97 -28.10 -21.74
C VAL A 111 -11.78 -29.17 -20.68
N ARG A 112 -10.93 -30.14 -20.92
CA ARG A 112 -10.63 -31.20 -19.94
C ARG A 112 -9.85 -30.68 -18.73
N ILE A 113 -8.94 -29.73 -18.93
CA ILE A 113 -8.25 -29.05 -17.84
C ILE A 113 -9.25 -28.31 -16.95
N GLU A 114 -10.15 -27.52 -17.55
CA GLU A 114 -11.19 -26.79 -16.85
C GLU A 114 -12.13 -27.74 -16.10
N GLN A 115 -12.55 -28.81 -16.71
CA GLN A 115 -13.39 -29.84 -16.08
C GLN A 115 -12.69 -30.47 -14.87
N ALA A 116 -11.44 -30.89 -15.02
CA ALA A 116 -10.66 -31.47 -13.93
C ALA A 116 -10.45 -30.49 -12.76
N TYR A 117 -10.25 -29.21 -13.05
CA TYR A 117 -10.19 -28.15 -12.06
C TYR A 117 -11.53 -27.99 -11.33
N TYR A 118 -12.64 -27.93 -12.07
CA TYR A 118 -13.98 -27.84 -11.48
C TYR A 118 -14.29 -29.05 -10.57
N GLU A 119 -13.96 -30.26 -11.01
CA GLU A 119 -14.13 -31.48 -10.20
C GLU A 119 -13.26 -31.45 -8.93
N SER A 120 -12.09 -30.86 -8.99
CA SER A 120 -11.22 -30.63 -7.82
C SER A 120 -11.88 -29.70 -6.80
N LEU A 121 -12.52 -28.62 -7.27
CA LEU A 121 -13.29 -27.72 -6.41
C LEU A 121 -14.49 -28.42 -5.77
N LEU A 122 -15.19 -29.29 -6.52
CA LEU A 122 -16.27 -30.10 -5.99
C LEU A 122 -15.77 -31.10 -4.94
N ALA A 123 -14.60 -31.71 -5.14
CA ALA A 123 -13.99 -32.60 -4.15
C ALA A 123 -13.70 -31.87 -2.83
N ILE A 124 -13.15 -30.64 -2.90
CA ILE A 124 -12.96 -29.78 -1.72
C ILE A 124 -14.28 -29.45 -1.03
N ARG A 125 -15.30 -29.07 -1.81
CA ARG A 125 -16.65 -28.82 -1.28
C ARG A 125 -17.21 -30.04 -0.57
N ASN A 126 -17.09 -31.23 -1.15
CA ASN A 126 -17.54 -32.49 -0.54
C ASN A 126 -16.82 -32.77 0.79
N ALA A 127 -15.53 -32.38 0.93
CA ALA A 127 -14.85 -32.49 2.21
C ALA A 127 -15.55 -31.69 3.31
N PHE A 128 -15.98 -30.46 3.02
CA PHE A 128 -16.75 -29.64 3.97
C PHE A 128 -18.13 -30.24 4.25
N GLU A 129 -18.82 -30.74 3.23
CA GLU A 129 -20.16 -31.35 3.37
C GLU A 129 -20.09 -32.65 4.19
N ASN A 130 -19.05 -33.45 4.01
CA ASN A 130 -18.83 -34.68 4.80
C ASN A 130 -18.46 -34.39 6.26
N HIS A 131 -17.91 -33.21 6.56
CA HIS A 131 -17.57 -32.76 7.89
C HIS A 131 -18.44 -31.62 8.39
N MET A 132 -19.75 -31.70 8.13
CA MET A 132 -20.71 -30.63 8.36
C MET A 132 -20.70 -30.09 9.79
N ALA A 133 -20.43 -30.91 10.79
CA ALA A 133 -20.35 -30.44 12.18
C ALA A 133 -19.19 -29.43 12.38
N LEU A 134 -18.02 -29.73 11.85
CA LEU A 134 -16.86 -28.81 11.89
C LEU A 134 -17.08 -27.57 11.02
N THR A 135 -17.69 -27.75 9.85
CA THR A 135 -18.02 -26.64 8.93
C THR A 135 -19.00 -25.66 9.58
N ARG A 136 -20.03 -26.16 10.26
CA ARG A 136 -20.96 -25.33 11.03
C ARG A 136 -20.27 -24.62 12.19
N GLN A 137 -19.45 -25.34 12.95
CA GLN A 137 -18.70 -24.76 14.07
C GLN A 137 -17.78 -23.60 13.59
N LEU A 138 -17.10 -23.77 12.45
CA LEU A 138 -16.29 -22.71 11.85
C LEU A 138 -17.18 -21.51 11.44
N GLY A 139 -18.31 -21.78 10.79
CA GLY A 139 -19.29 -20.74 10.43
C GLY A 139 -19.79 -19.96 11.65
N ASP A 140 -20.16 -20.68 12.72
CA ASP A 140 -20.59 -20.05 13.97
C ASP A 140 -19.50 -19.17 14.59
N TRP A 141 -18.24 -19.61 14.56
CA TRP A 141 -17.13 -18.80 15.05
C TRP A 141 -16.96 -17.51 14.26
N VAL A 142 -17.06 -17.58 12.94
CA VAL A 142 -16.95 -16.38 12.07
C VAL A 142 -18.14 -15.43 12.32
N VAL A 143 -19.36 -15.94 12.37
CA VAL A 143 -20.57 -15.14 12.65
C VAL A 143 -20.48 -14.49 14.02
N ASN A 144 -20.13 -15.28 15.05
CA ASN A 144 -19.98 -14.76 16.40
C ASN A 144 -18.86 -13.73 16.53
N ALA A 145 -17.77 -13.88 15.77
CA ALA A 145 -16.72 -12.86 15.72
C ALA A 145 -17.23 -11.55 15.10
N GLY A 146 -17.97 -11.66 13.98
CA GLY A 146 -18.63 -10.50 13.37
C GLY A 146 -19.60 -9.81 14.32
N GLN A 147 -20.41 -10.58 15.05
CA GLN A 147 -21.35 -10.02 16.03
C GLN A 147 -20.64 -9.31 17.19
N ARG A 148 -19.58 -9.91 17.76
CA ARG A 148 -18.78 -9.24 18.81
C ARG A 148 -18.17 -7.92 18.34
N LEU A 149 -17.74 -7.83 17.08
CA LEU A 149 -17.23 -6.59 16.52
C LEU A 149 -18.34 -5.54 16.35
N ALA A 150 -19.53 -5.97 15.93
CA ALA A 150 -20.69 -5.08 15.80
C ALA A 150 -21.19 -4.57 17.16
N ASP A 151 -21.23 -5.44 18.18
CA ASP A 151 -21.72 -5.12 19.53
C ASP A 151 -20.74 -4.25 20.34
N ALA A 152 -19.46 -4.30 19.98
CA ALA A 152 -18.40 -3.53 20.64
C ALA A 152 -17.58 -2.73 19.61
N PRO A 153 -18.20 -1.78 18.90
CA PRO A 153 -17.48 -0.95 17.95
C PRO A 153 -16.40 -0.16 18.71
N ARG A 154 -15.20 -0.15 18.18
CA ARG A 154 -14.14 0.71 18.71
C ARG A 154 -14.41 2.12 18.22
N PRO A 155 -14.78 3.08 19.09
CA PRO A 155 -14.95 4.45 18.68
C PRO A 155 -13.64 5.01 18.16
N LEU A 156 -13.73 5.85 17.15
CA LEU A 156 -12.57 6.67 16.77
C LEU A 156 -12.21 7.58 17.95
N ARG A 157 -10.94 7.90 18.12
CA ARG A 157 -10.52 8.92 19.08
C ARG A 157 -11.16 10.25 18.71
N ASP A 158 -11.42 11.11 19.70
CA ASP A 158 -12.05 12.43 19.47
C ASP A 158 -11.21 13.32 18.54
N ASP A 159 -9.89 13.14 18.56
CA ASP A 159 -8.91 13.85 17.73
C ASP A 159 -8.59 13.14 16.41
N ALA A 160 -9.31 12.06 16.07
CA ALA A 160 -9.05 11.30 14.86
C ALA A 160 -9.31 12.15 13.59
N PRO A 161 -8.41 12.12 12.60
CA PRO A 161 -8.64 12.77 11.32
C PRO A 161 -9.92 12.27 10.66
N GLN A 162 -10.64 13.18 10.00
CA GLN A 162 -11.93 12.88 9.40
C GLN A 162 -11.86 13.00 7.88
N LEU A 163 -11.26 12.00 7.22
CA LEU A 163 -11.12 11.95 5.77
C LEU A 163 -12.46 12.12 5.03
N ALA A 164 -13.56 11.64 5.62
CA ALA A 164 -14.89 11.76 5.02
C ALA A 164 -15.31 13.22 4.77
N ARG A 165 -14.74 14.20 5.49
CA ARG A 165 -15.02 15.62 5.24
C ARG A 165 -14.56 16.08 3.85
N LEU A 166 -13.50 15.49 3.31
CA LEU A 166 -13.03 15.81 1.96
C LEU A 166 -14.10 15.46 0.89
N TYR A 167 -14.88 14.44 1.15
CA TYR A 167 -15.85 13.88 0.20
C TYR A 167 -17.30 14.29 0.51
N ALA A 168 -17.50 15.15 1.50
CA ALA A 168 -18.84 15.67 1.79
C ALA A 168 -19.28 16.68 0.72
N ASP A 169 -20.56 16.66 0.38
CA ASP A 169 -21.11 17.54 -0.66
C ASP A 169 -20.82 19.03 -0.35
N GLY A 170 -20.20 19.69 -1.31
CA GLY A 170 -19.86 21.12 -1.21
C GLY A 170 -18.74 21.45 -0.21
N ALA A 171 -18.04 20.47 0.36
CA ALA A 171 -16.97 20.73 1.33
C ALA A 171 -15.73 21.36 0.70
N ILE A 172 -15.45 21.03 -0.55
CA ILE A 172 -14.32 21.54 -1.33
C ILE A 172 -14.69 21.52 -2.82
N SER A 173 -14.18 22.49 -3.56
CA SER A 173 -14.44 22.59 -5.01
C SER A 173 -13.13 22.82 -5.77
N PRO A 174 -12.89 22.14 -6.89
CA PRO A 174 -11.75 22.43 -7.76
C PRO A 174 -11.81 23.83 -8.37
N TYR A 175 -12.99 24.43 -8.44
CA TYR A 175 -13.24 25.77 -9.00
C TYR A 175 -13.15 26.91 -7.97
N GLU A 176 -13.11 26.58 -6.68
CA GLU A 176 -13.02 27.58 -5.60
C GLU A 176 -11.67 27.49 -4.89
N ARG A 177 -10.72 28.24 -5.41
CA ARG A 177 -9.34 28.22 -4.95
C ARG A 177 -9.16 29.09 -3.71
N PRO A 178 -8.64 28.55 -2.58
CA PRO A 178 -8.27 29.34 -1.39
C PRO A 178 -7.22 30.41 -1.70
N ALA A 179 -7.21 31.47 -0.91
CA ALA A 179 -6.25 32.57 -1.08
C ALA A 179 -4.79 32.09 -1.04
N ASP A 180 -4.47 31.16 -0.13
CA ASP A 180 -3.13 30.58 0.03
C ASP A 180 -2.69 29.72 -1.17
N CYS A 181 -3.62 29.33 -2.04
CA CYS A 181 -3.35 28.57 -3.27
C CYS A 181 -3.47 29.42 -4.54
N ARG A 182 -3.58 30.76 -4.40
CA ARG A 182 -3.62 31.71 -5.53
C ARG A 182 -2.31 32.43 -5.61
N TYR A 183 -1.76 32.46 -6.81
CA TYR A 183 -0.49 33.13 -7.08
C TYR A 183 -0.68 34.20 -8.16
N ASP A 184 -0.35 35.44 -7.83
CA ASP A 184 -0.52 36.58 -8.73
C ASP A 184 0.45 36.51 -9.91
N ALA A 185 0.04 37.00 -11.06
CA ALA A 185 0.87 37.17 -12.26
C ALA A 185 2.16 37.93 -11.90
N GLY A 186 3.30 37.47 -12.39
CA GLY A 186 4.63 38.03 -12.11
C GLY A 186 5.23 37.61 -10.76
N SER A 187 4.47 37.01 -9.87
CA SER A 187 5.02 36.40 -8.65
C SER A 187 5.80 35.10 -8.99
N LYS A 188 6.48 34.55 -8.01
CA LYS A 188 7.33 33.34 -8.18
C LYS A 188 6.88 32.23 -7.26
N GLN A 189 6.67 31.04 -7.81
CA GLN A 189 6.31 29.85 -7.04
C GLN A 189 6.90 28.59 -7.68
N THR A 190 7.11 27.55 -6.89
CA THR A 190 7.51 26.22 -7.37
C THR A 190 6.28 25.32 -7.47
N LEU A 191 6.23 24.43 -8.46
CA LEU A 191 5.15 23.43 -8.55
C LEU A 191 5.05 22.56 -7.30
N ARG A 192 6.20 22.10 -6.76
CA ARG A 192 6.24 21.30 -5.52
C ARG A 192 5.72 22.06 -4.29
N GLY A 193 6.00 23.38 -4.20
CA GLY A 193 5.50 24.21 -3.10
C GLY A 193 3.99 24.44 -3.19
N ALA A 194 3.49 24.69 -4.40
CA ALA A 194 2.07 24.84 -4.65
C ALA A 194 1.30 23.53 -4.37
N LEU A 195 1.80 22.38 -4.81
CA LEU A 195 1.21 21.07 -4.48
C LEU A 195 1.16 20.83 -2.97
N SER A 196 2.26 21.14 -2.28
CA SER A 196 2.33 21.04 -0.82
C SER A 196 1.27 21.88 -0.11
N GLN A 197 1.04 23.10 -0.61
CA GLN A 197 0.01 23.99 -0.09
C GLN A 197 -1.41 23.43 -0.32
N VAL A 198 -1.69 22.88 -1.50
CA VAL A 198 -2.99 22.22 -1.78
C VAL A 198 -3.25 21.07 -0.82
N LEU A 199 -2.29 20.17 -0.62
CA LEU A 199 -2.43 19.05 0.31
C LEU A 199 -2.50 19.50 1.78
N ASN A 200 -1.89 20.63 2.12
CA ASN A 200 -2.06 21.25 3.44
C ASN A 200 -3.49 21.75 3.67
N GLU A 201 -4.14 22.35 2.66
CA GLU A 201 -5.55 22.73 2.76
C GLU A 201 -6.46 21.51 2.97
N VAL A 202 -6.18 20.39 2.29
CA VAL A 202 -6.88 19.11 2.55
C VAL A 202 -6.65 18.65 4.00
N ASN A 203 -5.45 18.80 4.53
CA ASN A 203 -5.15 18.48 5.92
C ASN A 203 -5.91 19.38 6.91
N LYS A 204 -5.98 20.67 6.64
CA LYS A 204 -6.78 21.61 7.46
C LYS A 204 -8.26 21.21 7.48
N LEU A 205 -8.84 20.91 6.31
CA LEU A 205 -10.23 20.49 6.15
C LEU A 205 -10.55 19.21 6.93
N THR A 206 -9.64 18.24 6.87
CA THR A 206 -9.84 16.89 7.42
C THR A 206 -9.32 16.67 8.83
N GLY A 207 -8.68 17.69 9.43
CA GLY A 207 -8.02 17.56 10.73
C GLY A 207 -6.80 16.63 10.71
N GLY A 208 -6.06 16.59 9.59
CA GLY A 208 -4.81 15.84 9.49
C GLY A 208 -4.94 14.44 8.86
N ALA A 209 -5.83 14.26 7.88
CA ALA A 209 -5.98 12.98 7.19
C ALA A 209 -4.90 12.67 6.15
N VAL A 210 -4.03 13.62 5.80
CA VAL A 210 -2.94 13.41 4.86
C VAL A 210 -1.64 13.19 5.63
N LEU A 211 -1.07 11.98 5.54
CA LEU A 211 0.23 11.65 6.10
C LEU A 211 1.27 11.59 5.00
N ALA A 212 2.40 12.25 5.20
CA ALA A 212 3.42 12.39 4.20
C ALA A 212 4.78 11.84 4.65
N ALA A 213 5.51 11.25 3.71
CA ALA A 213 6.88 10.80 3.89
C ALA A 213 7.71 11.03 2.63
N ALA A 214 9.00 11.18 2.80
CA ALA A 214 9.98 11.24 1.72
C ALA A 214 11.29 10.57 2.15
N ALA A 215 12.05 10.08 1.19
CA ALA A 215 13.32 9.41 1.42
C ALA A 215 14.45 10.45 1.68
N ASP A 216 14.50 10.99 2.90
CA ASP A 216 15.43 12.07 3.31
C ASP A 216 15.33 13.36 2.44
N LEU A 217 14.18 13.57 1.79
CA LEU A 217 13.96 14.66 0.83
C LEU A 217 12.80 15.58 1.24
N TYR A 218 12.48 15.66 2.53
CA TYR A 218 11.31 16.36 3.07
C TYR A 218 11.24 17.85 2.70
N GLY A 219 12.36 18.53 2.78
CA GLY A 219 12.49 19.94 2.40
C GLY A 219 12.55 20.11 0.88
N SER A 220 13.36 19.30 0.20
CA SER A 220 13.60 19.45 -1.23
C SER A 220 12.40 19.03 -2.11
N THR A 221 11.56 18.11 -1.65
CA THR A 221 10.28 17.80 -2.29
C THR A 221 9.11 18.61 -1.72
N ASN A 222 9.35 19.44 -0.72
CA ASN A 222 8.35 20.25 0.01
C ASN A 222 7.26 19.45 0.74
N VAL A 223 7.40 18.15 0.95
CA VAL A 223 6.36 17.38 1.66
C VAL A 223 6.20 17.80 3.12
N SER A 224 7.23 18.40 3.74
CA SER A 224 7.11 18.99 5.08
C SER A 224 6.06 20.11 5.15
N GLY A 225 5.79 20.80 4.05
CA GLY A 225 4.76 21.83 3.98
C GLY A 225 3.33 21.27 4.04
N ILE A 226 3.12 20.02 3.63
CA ILE A 226 1.82 19.33 3.68
C ILE A 226 1.28 19.26 5.10
N THR A 227 2.18 19.15 6.07
CA THR A 227 1.86 18.95 7.49
C THR A 227 1.98 20.24 8.32
N LYS A 228 2.13 21.39 7.67
CA LYS A 228 2.25 22.68 8.32
C LYS A 228 1.05 22.95 9.25
N GLY A 229 1.33 23.26 10.51
CA GLY A 229 0.30 23.50 11.54
C GLY A 229 -0.16 22.24 12.28
N MET A 230 0.42 21.05 12.01
CA MET A 230 0.03 19.77 12.60
C MET A 230 1.16 19.10 13.39
N GLY A 231 1.79 19.82 14.27
CA GLY A 231 3.00 19.36 14.95
C GLY A 231 4.26 19.51 14.09
N SER A 232 5.37 19.81 14.73
CA SER A 232 6.66 19.94 14.07
C SER A 232 7.48 18.65 14.19
N GLY A 233 8.28 18.34 13.17
CA GLY A 233 9.11 17.13 13.16
C GLY A 233 8.33 15.87 12.77
N PHE A 234 8.95 14.70 13.00
CA PHE A 234 8.36 13.43 12.59
C PHE A 234 7.38 12.88 13.61
N TRP A 235 6.42 12.14 13.13
CA TRP A 235 5.47 11.42 13.95
C TRP A 235 6.18 10.39 14.85
N HIS A 236 5.74 10.36 16.09
CA HIS A 236 6.15 9.35 17.05
C HIS A 236 4.99 9.11 18.06
N PRO A 237 4.59 7.85 18.30
CA PRO A 237 3.38 7.57 19.06
C PRO A 237 3.38 8.11 20.50
N ALA A 238 4.55 8.20 21.13
CA ALA A 238 4.67 8.65 22.51
C ALA A 238 5.07 10.13 22.66
N THR A 239 5.89 10.66 21.72
CA THR A 239 6.51 11.99 21.89
C THR A 239 6.00 13.04 20.92
N ASN A 240 5.40 12.63 19.79
CA ASN A 240 4.87 13.54 18.77
C ASN A 240 3.71 12.92 17.96
N PRO A 241 2.60 12.55 18.62
CA PRO A 241 1.47 11.89 17.95
C PRO A 241 0.69 12.83 17.02
N GLU A 242 0.86 14.15 17.19
CA GLU A 242 0.16 15.17 16.40
C GLU A 242 0.78 15.36 15.00
N SER A 243 2.04 14.98 14.81
CA SER A 243 2.66 15.14 13.50
C SER A 243 2.01 14.24 12.45
N ARG A 244 2.00 14.72 11.22
CA ARG A 244 1.54 14.00 10.02
C ARG A 244 2.68 13.74 9.06
N LEU A 245 3.92 13.93 9.50
CA LEU A 245 5.13 13.68 8.75
C LEU A 245 5.81 12.42 9.26
N PHE A 246 5.96 11.42 8.41
CA PHE A 246 6.63 10.15 8.74
C PHE A 246 8.09 10.15 8.31
N SER A 247 8.94 9.55 9.14
CA SER A 247 10.30 9.18 8.74
C SER A 247 10.36 7.70 8.36
N GLY A 248 10.90 7.39 7.19
CA GLY A 248 11.25 6.03 6.78
C GLY A 248 12.58 5.53 7.39
N GLY A 249 13.23 6.35 8.24
CA GLY A 249 14.52 6.02 8.85
C GLY A 249 15.73 6.25 7.94
N GLY A 250 15.55 6.87 6.78
CA GLY A 250 16.63 7.17 5.83
C GLY A 250 16.17 7.20 4.39
N ILE A 251 17.08 6.89 3.46
CA ILE A 251 16.81 6.80 2.01
C ILE A 251 16.25 5.40 1.72
N THR A 252 14.94 5.26 1.81
CA THR A 252 14.23 3.99 1.76
C THR A 252 12.87 4.15 1.05
N GLU A 253 12.90 4.42 -0.25
CA GLU A 253 11.71 4.67 -1.06
C GLU A 253 10.69 3.53 -1.02
N ASP A 254 11.14 2.30 -1.01
CA ASP A 254 10.30 1.11 -0.91
C ASP A 254 9.60 0.98 0.45
N ALA A 255 10.30 1.24 1.55
CA ALA A 255 9.71 1.25 2.89
C ALA A 255 8.67 2.37 3.03
N ILE A 256 8.97 3.57 2.56
CA ILE A 256 8.05 4.71 2.53
C ILE A 256 6.82 4.39 1.68
N GLY A 257 7.03 3.83 0.49
CA GLY A 257 5.94 3.38 -0.38
C GLY A 257 5.03 2.38 0.31
N GLY A 258 5.61 1.36 0.97
CA GLY A 258 4.88 0.35 1.72
C GLY A 258 4.06 0.95 2.89
N ILE A 259 4.66 1.83 3.68
CA ILE A 259 3.99 2.50 4.81
C ILE A 259 2.84 3.37 4.31
N CYS A 260 3.09 4.27 3.35
CA CYS A 260 2.07 5.21 2.86
C CYS A 260 0.93 4.49 2.13
N SER A 261 1.23 3.47 1.33
CA SER A 261 0.23 2.60 0.69
C SER A 261 -0.62 1.86 1.73
N GLY A 262 0.01 1.31 2.77
CA GLY A 262 -0.68 0.64 3.88
C GLY A 262 -1.64 1.58 4.63
N ILE A 263 -1.18 2.80 4.93
CA ILE A 263 -2.00 3.85 5.56
C ILE A 263 -3.22 4.17 4.68
N ALA A 264 -3.03 4.35 3.37
CA ALA A 264 -4.13 4.60 2.44
C ALA A 264 -5.12 3.43 2.41
N THR A 265 -4.62 2.19 2.37
CA THR A 265 -5.44 0.97 2.31
C THR A 265 -6.37 0.83 3.52
N MET A 266 -5.98 1.33 4.70
CA MET A 266 -6.86 1.38 5.89
C MET A 266 -8.10 2.26 5.70
N GLY A 267 -8.09 3.19 4.75
CA GLY A 267 -9.24 3.98 4.33
C GLY A 267 -9.62 5.16 5.24
N HIS A 268 -8.84 5.42 6.28
CA HIS A 268 -9.06 6.56 7.18
C HIS A 268 -8.20 7.77 6.84
N GLN A 269 -7.20 7.59 5.99
CA GLN A 269 -6.18 8.59 5.69
C GLN A 269 -5.68 8.44 4.25
N ILE A 270 -5.06 9.49 3.74
CA ILE A 270 -4.33 9.51 2.48
C ILE A 270 -2.85 9.39 2.81
N GLY A 271 -2.19 8.34 2.35
CA GLY A 271 -0.75 8.21 2.41
C GLY A 271 -0.10 8.94 1.24
N VAL A 272 0.93 9.74 1.51
CA VAL A 272 1.70 10.48 0.51
C VAL A 272 3.15 10.08 0.60
N GLY A 273 3.66 9.38 -0.41
CA GLY A 273 5.07 9.07 -0.58
C GLY A 273 5.71 9.99 -1.63
N SER A 274 6.91 10.50 -1.38
CA SER A 274 7.60 11.36 -2.33
C SER A 274 9.07 10.99 -2.47
N SER A 275 9.57 11.07 -3.69
CA SER A 275 10.99 11.05 -4.03
C SER A 275 11.26 11.85 -5.30
N TYR A 276 12.53 11.98 -5.69
CA TYR A 276 12.88 12.55 -6.98
C TYR A 276 12.54 11.58 -8.12
N GLY A 277 12.27 12.10 -9.30
CA GLY A 277 12.03 11.29 -10.48
C GLY A 277 13.11 10.24 -10.73
N ALA A 278 14.37 10.60 -10.51
CA ALA A 278 15.51 9.68 -10.66
C ALA A 278 15.49 8.48 -9.69
N PHE A 279 14.77 8.57 -8.57
CA PHE A 279 14.73 7.54 -7.52
C PHE A 279 13.33 6.98 -7.29
N ILE A 280 12.35 7.35 -8.09
CA ILE A 280 10.94 7.03 -7.88
C ILE A 280 10.59 5.53 -8.11
N ALA A 281 11.45 4.76 -8.76
CA ALA A 281 11.15 3.40 -9.19
C ALA A 281 10.65 2.46 -8.06
N PRO A 282 11.22 2.43 -6.85
CA PRO A 282 10.69 1.60 -5.76
C PRO A 282 9.28 1.99 -5.33
N LEU A 283 8.97 3.28 -5.27
CA LEU A 283 7.60 3.77 -5.01
C LEU A 283 6.62 3.33 -6.10
N ASN A 284 7.07 3.33 -7.36
CA ASN A 284 6.27 2.90 -8.51
C ASN A 284 5.89 1.42 -8.42
N VAL A 285 6.81 0.56 -8.00
CA VAL A 285 6.54 -0.87 -7.82
C VAL A 285 5.44 -1.09 -6.77
N ILE A 286 5.51 -0.37 -5.66
CA ILE A 286 4.48 -0.43 -4.61
C ILE A 286 3.15 0.11 -5.12
N ALA A 287 3.14 1.28 -5.74
CA ALA A 287 1.93 1.91 -6.27
C ALA A 287 1.25 1.03 -7.32
N ALA A 288 2.00 0.54 -8.30
CA ALA A 288 1.45 -0.24 -9.40
C ALA A 288 1.06 -1.66 -8.97
N LYS A 289 1.99 -2.43 -8.40
CA LYS A 289 1.76 -3.86 -8.14
C LYS A 289 1.00 -4.12 -6.84
N THR A 290 1.30 -3.41 -5.78
CA THR A 290 0.70 -3.70 -4.48
C THR A 290 -0.60 -2.94 -4.31
N HIS A 291 -0.56 -1.63 -4.48
CA HIS A 291 -1.73 -0.78 -4.21
C HIS A 291 -2.73 -0.78 -5.37
N GLY A 292 -2.30 -0.48 -6.59
CA GLY A 292 -3.18 -0.38 -7.76
C GLY A 292 -3.90 -1.68 -8.07
N ILE A 293 -3.17 -2.81 -8.16
CA ILE A 293 -3.78 -4.14 -8.39
C ILE A 293 -4.63 -4.55 -7.18
N GLY A 294 -4.18 -4.26 -5.96
CA GLY A 294 -4.94 -4.53 -4.74
C GLY A 294 -6.28 -3.82 -4.73
N MET A 295 -6.32 -2.54 -5.08
CA MET A 295 -7.57 -1.77 -5.16
C MET A 295 -8.50 -2.27 -6.27
N GLN A 296 -7.97 -2.65 -7.44
CA GLN A 296 -8.78 -3.29 -8.50
C GLN A 296 -9.41 -4.60 -8.01
N THR A 297 -8.67 -5.42 -7.28
CA THR A 297 -9.18 -6.67 -6.71
C THR A 297 -10.26 -6.40 -5.66
N MET A 298 -10.06 -5.44 -4.78
CA MET A 298 -11.07 -5.06 -3.80
C MET A 298 -12.34 -4.53 -4.46
N ARG A 299 -12.21 -3.66 -5.45
CA ARG A 299 -13.34 -3.13 -6.21
C ARG A 299 -14.14 -4.21 -6.94
N HIS A 300 -13.48 -5.28 -7.40
CA HIS A 300 -14.18 -6.44 -7.96
C HIS A 300 -15.03 -7.17 -6.91
N ARG A 301 -14.59 -7.23 -5.67
CA ARG A 301 -15.29 -7.89 -4.56
C ARG A 301 -16.32 -7.00 -3.86
N THR A 302 -16.05 -5.71 -3.79
CA THR A 302 -16.88 -4.68 -3.17
C THR A 302 -17.06 -3.50 -4.14
N PRO A 303 -17.91 -3.65 -5.20
CA PRO A 303 -18.01 -2.67 -6.29
C PRO A 303 -18.44 -1.26 -5.84
N ASP A 304 -19.20 -1.20 -4.74
CA ASP A 304 -19.72 0.06 -4.20
C ASP A 304 -18.71 0.81 -3.31
N GLU A 305 -17.57 0.18 -2.99
CA GLU A 305 -16.53 0.85 -2.24
C GLU A 305 -15.57 1.60 -3.16
N PRO A 306 -15.37 2.90 -2.94
CA PRO A 306 -14.39 3.67 -3.71
C PRO A 306 -12.97 3.22 -3.39
N ASN A 307 -12.06 3.45 -4.34
CA ASN A 307 -10.64 3.22 -4.10
C ASN A 307 -10.14 4.04 -2.91
N LYS A 308 -9.09 3.55 -2.25
CA LYS A 308 -8.37 4.24 -1.18
C LYS A 308 -7.12 4.86 -1.80
N THR A 309 -7.10 6.17 -1.92
CA THR A 309 -6.07 6.87 -2.71
C THR A 309 -4.71 6.89 -2.02
N PHE A 310 -3.69 6.39 -2.70
CA PHE A 310 -2.28 6.58 -2.40
C PHE A 310 -1.69 7.64 -3.34
N VAL A 311 -1.06 8.67 -2.79
CA VAL A 311 -0.44 9.75 -3.56
C VAL A 311 1.05 9.51 -3.68
N VAL A 312 1.58 9.50 -4.90
CA VAL A 312 3.00 9.36 -5.20
C VAL A 312 3.50 10.64 -5.85
N ILE A 313 4.18 11.47 -5.06
CA ILE A 313 4.73 12.73 -5.59
C ILE A 313 6.08 12.45 -6.25
N CYS A 314 6.13 12.61 -7.55
CA CYS A 314 7.37 12.65 -8.31
C CYS A 314 7.93 14.08 -8.28
N GLY A 315 8.76 14.35 -7.30
CA GLY A 315 9.48 15.60 -7.18
C GLY A 315 10.64 15.67 -8.18
N HIS A 316 11.05 16.87 -8.60
CA HIS A 316 12.12 17.08 -9.58
C HIS A 316 11.91 16.27 -10.87
N ALA A 317 10.66 16.19 -11.32
CA ALA A 317 10.30 15.48 -12.52
C ALA A 317 10.89 16.13 -13.78
N GLY A 318 11.21 15.28 -14.76
CA GLY A 318 11.71 15.73 -16.07
C GLY A 318 13.15 16.22 -16.06
N VAL A 319 13.49 17.06 -17.00
CA VAL A 319 14.86 17.56 -17.23
C VAL A 319 15.17 18.89 -16.51
N LYS A 320 14.16 19.52 -15.94
CA LYS A 320 14.27 20.80 -15.19
C LYS A 320 14.67 20.54 -13.74
N THR A 321 15.90 20.13 -13.50
CA THR A 321 16.39 19.72 -12.18
C THR A 321 16.99 20.86 -11.35
N GLY A 322 17.16 22.06 -11.93
CA GLY A 322 17.82 23.17 -11.25
C GLY A 322 19.28 22.86 -10.93
N GLU A 323 19.70 23.12 -9.69
CA GLU A 323 21.07 22.90 -9.22
C GLU A 323 21.45 21.42 -9.06
N ASP A 324 20.52 20.49 -9.09
CA ASP A 324 20.82 19.04 -8.98
C ASP A 324 21.58 18.51 -10.21
N GLY A 325 21.42 19.18 -11.35
CA GLY A 325 22.16 18.86 -12.56
C GLY A 325 21.73 17.55 -13.26
N PRO A 326 22.51 17.05 -14.23
CA PRO A 326 22.11 15.99 -15.11
C PRO A 326 22.00 14.61 -14.42
N THR A 327 22.61 14.42 -13.27
CA THR A 327 22.51 13.15 -12.52
C THR A 327 21.12 12.91 -11.92
N HIS A 328 20.28 13.93 -11.85
CA HIS A 328 18.92 13.88 -11.32
C HIS A 328 17.86 14.08 -12.40
N ALA A 329 18.27 14.30 -13.65
CA ALA A 329 17.34 14.39 -14.77
C ALA A 329 16.72 13.02 -15.05
N GLU A 330 15.39 12.93 -15.05
CA GLU A 330 14.66 11.69 -15.29
C GLU A 330 13.45 11.94 -16.21
N PRO A 331 13.69 11.96 -17.52
CA PRO A 331 12.62 12.21 -18.49
C PRO A 331 11.66 11.02 -18.64
N GLN A 332 12.01 9.85 -18.11
CA GLN A 332 11.23 8.62 -18.25
C GLN A 332 10.30 8.33 -17.07
N ALA A 333 10.43 9.04 -15.95
CA ALA A 333 9.64 8.79 -14.74
C ALA A 333 8.13 8.79 -15.02
N LEU A 334 7.65 9.67 -15.90
CA LEU A 334 6.25 9.75 -16.28
C LEU A 334 5.76 8.49 -17.01
N GLN A 335 6.59 7.86 -17.81
CA GLN A 335 6.24 6.67 -18.60
C GLN A 335 5.94 5.44 -17.74
N ILE A 336 6.47 5.39 -16.53
CA ILE A 336 6.26 4.25 -15.63
C ILE A 336 4.79 4.14 -15.21
N PHE A 337 4.08 5.25 -15.11
CA PHE A 337 2.68 5.30 -14.70
C PHE A 337 1.70 5.46 -15.85
N GLN A 338 2.14 6.07 -16.96
CA GLN A 338 1.24 6.35 -18.07
C GLN A 338 0.80 5.07 -18.79
N GLU A 339 -0.47 5.03 -19.19
CA GLU A 339 -1.07 4.01 -20.07
C GLU A 339 -1.03 2.56 -19.57
N ASN A 340 -0.52 2.31 -18.37
CA ASN A 340 -0.42 0.96 -17.83
C ASN A 340 -1.66 0.52 -17.02
N PHE A 341 -2.56 1.46 -16.73
CA PHE A 341 -3.73 1.24 -15.87
C PHE A 341 -4.97 1.94 -16.42
N PRO A 342 -6.17 1.44 -16.11
CA PRO A 342 -7.41 2.19 -16.35
C PRO A 342 -7.37 3.57 -15.70
N GLY A 343 -7.96 4.59 -16.35
CA GLY A 343 -7.91 5.98 -15.91
C GLY A 343 -8.53 6.24 -14.53
N ASP A 344 -9.41 5.36 -14.07
CA ASP A 344 -10.02 5.41 -12.73
C ASP A 344 -9.17 4.73 -11.64
N VAL A 345 -8.13 4.01 -12.02
CA VAL A 345 -7.18 3.37 -11.09
C VAL A 345 -5.97 4.23 -10.85
N MET A 346 -5.43 4.83 -11.88
CA MET A 346 -4.23 5.66 -11.78
C MET A 346 -4.40 6.97 -12.57
N VAL A 347 -4.24 8.07 -11.87
CA VAL A 347 -4.26 9.42 -12.44
C VAL A 347 -2.89 10.04 -12.30
N THR A 348 -2.34 10.53 -13.40
CA THR A 348 -1.09 11.29 -13.43
C THR A 348 -1.37 12.76 -13.68
N LEU A 349 -0.75 13.65 -12.92
CA LEU A 349 -0.87 15.09 -13.10
C LEU A 349 0.45 15.67 -13.59
N THR A 350 0.40 16.46 -14.64
CA THR A 350 1.55 17.18 -15.21
C THR A 350 1.21 18.68 -15.30
N PRO A 351 1.11 19.37 -14.15
CA PRO A 351 0.73 20.78 -14.13
C PRO A 351 1.77 21.62 -14.86
N TRP A 352 1.30 22.57 -15.65
CA TRP A 352 2.15 23.53 -16.34
C TRP A 352 2.46 24.77 -15.49
N ASP A 353 1.53 25.16 -14.62
CA ASP A 353 1.52 26.39 -13.84
C ASP A 353 1.14 26.08 -12.37
N PRO A 354 1.77 26.70 -11.37
CA PRO A 354 1.42 26.49 -9.97
C PRO A 354 -0.07 26.69 -9.63
N ASN A 355 -0.76 27.56 -10.35
CA ASN A 355 -2.20 27.79 -10.16
C ASN A 355 -3.07 26.62 -10.62
N GLU A 356 -2.58 25.73 -11.48
CA GLU A 356 -3.32 24.53 -11.91
C GLU A 356 -3.35 23.43 -10.86
N LEU A 357 -2.45 23.48 -9.88
CA LEU A 357 -2.36 22.42 -8.89
C LEU A 357 -3.59 22.28 -8.00
N TRP A 358 -4.27 23.40 -7.71
CA TRP A 358 -5.52 23.31 -6.96
C TRP A 358 -6.60 22.55 -7.74
N PRO A 359 -7.05 23.01 -8.91
CA PRO A 359 -8.13 22.33 -9.63
C PRO A 359 -7.77 20.88 -9.97
N LEU A 360 -6.58 20.61 -10.50
CA LEU A 360 -6.15 19.26 -10.87
C LEU A 360 -6.10 18.31 -9.67
N THR A 361 -5.51 18.72 -8.55
CA THR A 361 -5.35 17.85 -7.38
C THR A 361 -6.68 17.59 -6.70
N ILE A 362 -7.51 18.63 -6.52
CA ILE A 362 -8.79 18.49 -5.84
C ILE A 362 -9.75 17.62 -6.67
N GLU A 363 -9.88 17.89 -7.96
CA GLU A 363 -10.71 17.04 -8.83
C GLU A 363 -10.27 15.58 -8.79
N SER A 364 -8.96 15.34 -8.93
CA SER A 364 -8.43 13.98 -8.90
C SER A 364 -8.68 13.28 -7.55
N LEU A 365 -8.55 13.99 -6.43
CA LEU A 365 -8.85 13.42 -5.11
C LEU A 365 -10.34 13.08 -4.96
N LEU A 366 -11.23 13.93 -5.51
CA LEU A 366 -12.69 13.68 -5.48
C LEU A 366 -13.09 12.47 -6.34
N GLN A 367 -12.37 12.20 -7.44
CA GLN A 367 -12.56 11.00 -8.25
C GLN A 367 -12.08 9.71 -7.56
N ARG A 368 -11.31 9.81 -6.49
CA ARG A 368 -10.77 8.68 -5.71
C ARG A 368 -10.07 7.63 -6.57
N PRO A 369 -9.02 7.97 -7.33
CA PRO A 369 -8.21 6.95 -7.98
C PRO A 369 -7.48 6.10 -6.92
N ALA A 370 -7.09 4.89 -7.27
CA ALA A 370 -6.23 4.10 -6.39
C ALA A 370 -4.87 4.78 -6.20
N VAL A 371 -4.30 5.32 -7.27
CA VAL A 371 -3.03 6.05 -7.25
C VAL A 371 -3.19 7.41 -7.91
N LEU A 372 -2.77 8.46 -7.21
CA LEU A 372 -2.62 9.81 -7.76
C LEU A 372 -1.14 10.14 -7.81
N ALA A 373 -0.61 10.41 -9.01
CA ALA A 373 0.81 10.65 -9.25
C ALA A 373 1.06 12.05 -9.82
N PRO A 374 1.23 13.09 -8.99
CA PRO A 374 1.63 14.41 -9.45
C PRO A 374 3.12 14.47 -9.78
N TYR A 375 3.43 14.99 -10.97
CA TYR A 375 4.78 15.26 -11.45
C TYR A 375 5.07 16.73 -11.32
N VAL A 376 5.99 17.11 -10.45
CA VAL A 376 6.30 18.49 -10.13
C VAL A 376 7.79 18.78 -10.32
N THR A 377 8.10 19.90 -10.95
CA THR A 377 9.47 20.34 -11.19
C THR A 377 10.04 21.06 -9.96
N ARG A 378 11.38 21.13 -9.87
CA ARG A 378 12.08 21.80 -8.77
C ARG A 378 12.17 23.33 -8.92
N PRO A 379 12.51 23.88 -10.11
CA PRO A 379 12.76 25.30 -10.26
C PRO A 379 11.57 26.18 -9.90
N THR A 380 11.90 27.40 -9.50
CA THR A 380 10.89 28.44 -9.31
C THR A 380 10.39 28.91 -10.67
N GLU A 381 9.08 28.92 -10.83
CA GLU A 381 8.41 29.42 -12.04
C GLU A 381 7.86 30.83 -11.80
N VAL A 382 7.88 31.64 -12.84
CA VAL A 382 7.20 32.93 -12.84
C VAL A 382 5.75 32.71 -13.27
N ILE A 383 4.81 33.12 -12.44
CA ILE A 383 3.40 32.97 -12.73
C ILE A 383 3.04 33.88 -13.94
N VAL A 384 2.50 33.28 -14.96
CA VAL A 384 2.12 33.99 -16.19
C VAL A 384 0.79 34.70 -16.03
N ASP A 385 0.66 35.86 -16.71
CA ASP A 385 -0.63 36.52 -16.87
C ASP A 385 -1.41 35.82 -17.99
N ARG A 386 -2.26 34.88 -17.60
CA ARG A 386 -3.02 34.09 -18.57
C ARG A 386 -4.02 34.92 -19.37
N GLU A 387 -4.64 35.91 -18.72
CA GLU A 387 -5.59 36.79 -19.38
C GLU A 387 -4.90 37.63 -20.46
N ALA A 388 -3.78 38.26 -20.11
CA ALA A 388 -2.98 39.04 -21.06
C ALA A 388 -2.45 38.22 -22.23
N LEU A 389 -2.22 36.91 -22.02
CA LEU A 389 -1.76 35.96 -23.05
C LEU A 389 -2.90 35.26 -23.81
N GLY A 390 -4.16 35.54 -23.47
CA GLY A 390 -5.31 34.87 -24.08
C GLY A 390 -5.40 33.38 -23.77
N LEU A 391 -4.82 32.94 -22.65
CA LEU A 391 -4.84 31.55 -22.21
C LEU A 391 -6.08 31.26 -21.34
N ALA A 392 -6.54 30.01 -21.38
CA ALA A 392 -7.63 29.57 -20.52
C ALA A 392 -7.27 29.71 -19.02
N PRO A 393 -8.25 29.94 -18.14
CA PRO A 393 -8.02 30.02 -16.71
C PRO A 393 -7.50 28.67 -16.18
N PRO A 394 -6.80 28.63 -15.02
CA PRO A 394 -6.25 27.39 -14.45
C PRO A 394 -7.30 26.31 -14.22
N GLU A 395 -8.53 26.67 -13.92
CA GLU A 395 -9.67 25.77 -13.69
C GLU A 395 -10.10 25.01 -14.96
N ALA A 396 -9.68 25.47 -16.14
CA ALA A 396 -9.92 24.76 -17.40
C ALA A 396 -8.96 23.55 -17.61
N ALA A 397 -8.05 23.33 -16.69
CA ALA A 397 -7.17 22.16 -16.72
C ALA A 397 -7.88 20.86 -16.27
N VAL A 398 -9.14 20.98 -15.77
CA VAL A 398 -9.97 19.87 -15.26
C VAL A 398 -11.00 19.45 -16.28
#